data_f71d90bd702cc5a8c7c0d80e3f0cafd3
#
_entry.id   f71d90bd702cc5a8c7c0d80e3f0cafd3
#
_cell.length_a   1.000
_cell.length_b   1.000
_cell.length_c   1.000
_cell.angle_alpha   90.00
_cell.angle_beta   90.00
_cell.angle_gamma   90.00
#
_symmetry.space_group_name_H-M   'P 1'
#
loop_
_entity.id
_entity.type
_entity.pdbx_description
1 polymer ?
#
loop_
_entity_poly.entity_id
_entity_poly.type
_entity_poly.pdbx_seq_one_letter_code
_entity_poly.pdbx_strand_id
1 'polypeptide(L)'
;DWIISGDKNAYFGEAFNLSYADVWDFSSKKQSLKKFQVELGLKHKELDIPWDEPVDEKLWPQIVEYCVNDVVATEAVFLERHNDFVARQILSDISGLPVNDPTQKQTARIIFKSDRNPQKSFVYTSLSDEFPGYTFESGKSYYKGENPGEGGYVYAEPGIYENVPVLDIASMHPSSIVALNLF
;
A
#
# COMPACT_ATOMS: atom_id res chain seq x y z
N ASP A 1 1.52 28.98 5.42
CA ASP A 1 2.96 29.14 5.27
C ASP A 1 3.73 27.85 5.60
N TRP A 2 3.36 27.10 6.65
CA TRP A 2 4.05 25.85 7.03
C TRP A 2 3.93 24.75 5.95
N ILE A 3 2.80 24.64 5.26
CA ILE A 3 2.62 23.68 4.18
C ILE A 3 3.55 24.02 3.01
N ILE A 4 3.63 25.31 2.65
CA ILE A 4 4.51 25.80 1.57
C ILE A 4 5.98 25.59 1.91
N SER A 5 6.35 25.74 3.19
CA SER A 5 7.72 25.52 3.66
C SER A 5 8.11 24.02 3.78
N GLY A 6 7.17 23.10 3.55
CA GLY A 6 7.40 21.66 3.65
C GLY A 6 7.61 21.17 5.09
N ASP A 7 7.06 21.88 6.09
CA ASP A 7 7.12 21.43 7.48
C ASP A 7 6.36 20.13 7.65
N LYS A 8 7.04 19.12 8.19
CA LYS A 8 6.46 17.77 8.40
C LYS A 8 5.31 17.75 9.41
N ASN A 9 5.16 18.79 10.23
CA ASN A 9 4.06 18.93 11.18
C ASN A 9 2.95 19.81 10.65
N ALA A 10 3.08 20.35 9.42
CA ALA A 10 2.04 21.13 8.80
C ALA A 10 0.86 20.22 8.43
N TYR A 11 -0.30 20.52 8.94
CA TYR A 11 -1.55 19.85 8.59
C TYR A 11 -2.70 20.85 8.55
N PHE A 12 -3.68 20.53 7.73
CA PHE A 12 -4.89 21.36 7.58
C PHE A 12 -5.99 20.75 8.45
N GLY A 13 -6.15 21.29 9.66
CA GLY A 13 -7.05 20.73 10.67
C GLY A 13 -8.51 20.63 10.23
N GLU A 14 -9.00 21.62 9.46
CA GLU A 14 -10.35 21.60 8.92
C GLU A 14 -10.62 20.44 7.95
N ALA A 15 -9.60 19.87 7.34
CA ALA A 15 -9.76 18.72 6.46
C ALA A 15 -10.33 17.50 7.18
N PHE A 16 -10.14 17.36 8.48
CA PHE A 16 -10.75 16.28 9.27
C PHE A 16 -12.28 16.39 9.39
N ASN A 17 -12.85 17.56 9.12
CA ASN A 17 -14.29 17.79 9.13
C ASN A 17 -14.93 17.55 7.76
N LEU A 18 -14.15 17.28 6.72
CA LEU A 18 -14.65 16.98 5.39
C LEU A 18 -14.85 15.47 5.23
N SER A 19 -16.00 15.10 4.67
CA SER A 19 -16.22 13.73 4.20
C SER A 19 -15.54 13.59 2.85
N TYR A 20 -14.46 12.81 2.78
CA TYR A 20 -13.73 12.57 1.55
C TYR A 20 -13.25 11.11 1.49
N ALA A 21 -12.94 10.66 0.30
CA ALA A 21 -12.27 9.39 0.07
C ALA A 21 -11.13 9.60 -0.93
N ASP A 22 -9.94 9.15 -0.58
CA ASP A 22 -8.79 9.23 -1.46
C ASP A 22 -8.75 7.99 -2.36
N VAL A 23 -8.94 8.20 -3.66
CA VAL A 23 -8.94 7.12 -4.66
C VAL A 23 -7.62 6.37 -4.67
N TRP A 24 -6.51 7.06 -4.41
CA TRP A 24 -5.20 6.44 -4.29
C TRP A 24 -5.15 5.48 -3.09
N ASP A 25 -5.68 5.89 -1.95
CA ASP A 25 -5.56 5.10 -0.72
C ASP A 25 -6.32 3.79 -0.77
N PHE A 26 -7.52 3.78 -1.32
CA PHE A 26 -8.32 2.55 -1.36
C PHE A 26 -8.10 1.71 -2.63
N SER A 27 -7.56 2.27 -3.71
CA SER A 27 -7.34 1.52 -4.95
C SER A 27 -6.35 0.36 -4.75
N SER A 28 -6.70 -0.81 -5.23
CA SER A 28 -5.81 -1.96 -5.31
C SER A 28 -4.68 -1.76 -6.33
N LYS A 29 -4.90 -0.89 -7.32
CA LYS A 29 -3.93 -0.55 -8.35
C LYS A 29 -3.31 0.83 -8.08
N LYS A 30 -2.06 0.85 -7.64
CA LYS A 30 -1.32 2.08 -7.33
C LYS A 30 -0.61 2.61 -8.57
N GLN A 31 -1.12 3.69 -9.14
CA GLN A 31 -0.53 4.36 -10.31
C GLN A 31 -0.96 5.82 -10.37
N SER A 32 -0.25 6.64 -11.17
CA SER A 32 -0.57 8.05 -11.33
C SER A 32 -1.91 8.27 -12.06
N LEU A 33 -2.56 9.42 -11.82
CA LEU A 33 -3.79 9.80 -12.50
C LEU A 33 -3.60 9.78 -14.03
N LYS A 34 -2.47 10.28 -14.53
CA LYS A 34 -2.11 10.29 -15.95
C LYS A 34 -2.08 8.90 -16.56
N LYS A 35 -1.56 7.93 -15.83
CA LYS A 35 -1.53 6.54 -16.29
C LYS A 35 -2.94 5.95 -16.35
N PHE A 36 -3.80 6.26 -15.40
CA PHE A 36 -5.22 5.91 -15.47
C PHE A 36 -5.92 6.56 -16.66
N GLN A 37 -5.65 7.85 -16.92
CA GLN A 37 -6.22 8.54 -18.07
C GLN A 37 -5.90 7.81 -19.38
N VAL A 38 -4.65 7.41 -19.57
CA VAL A 38 -4.22 6.66 -20.78
C VAL A 38 -4.90 5.30 -20.86
N GLU A 39 -4.95 4.56 -19.76
CA GLU A 39 -5.57 3.22 -19.73
C GLU A 39 -7.09 3.26 -19.97
N LEU A 40 -7.76 4.30 -19.48
CA LEU A 40 -9.19 4.50 -19.66
C LEU A 40 -9.55 5.20 -20.98
N GLY A 41 -8.56 5.53 -21.81
CA GLY A 41 -8.78 6.25 -23.07
C GLY A 41 -9.27 7.67 -22.87
N LEU A 42 -9.02 8.29 -21.72
CA LEU A 42 -9.41 9.66 -21.42
C LEU A 42 -8.44 10.66 -22.04
N LYS A 43 -8.94 11.89 -22.24
CA LYS A 43 -8.10 12.97 -22.71
C LYS A 43 -7.02 13.30 -21.68
N HIS A 44 -5.78 13.21 -22.09
CA HIS A 44 -4.64 13.62 -21.29
C HIS A 44 -4.19 15.02 -21.69
N LYS A 45 -3.94 15.86 -20.70
CA LYS A 45 -3.37 17.20 -20.86
C LYS A 45 -2.14 17.35 -19.98
N GLU A 46 -1.16 18.06 -20.48
CA GLU A 46 0.00 18.54 -19.72
C GLU A 46 -0.01 20.07 -19.76
N LEU A 47 0.42 20.69 -18.70
CA LEU A 47 0.73 22.11 -18.63
C LEU A 47 2.24 22.26 -18.47
N ASP A 48 2.92 22.83 -19.45
CA ASP A 48 4.32 23.24 -19.37
C ASP A 48 4.46 24.56 -18.59
N ILE A 49 3.93 24.60 -17.37
CA ILE A 49 4.01 25.76 -16.48
C ILE A 49 4.82 25.29 -15.25
N PRO A 50 5.90 26.02 -14.88
CA PRO A 50 6.63 25.75 -13.67
C PRO A 50 5.69 25.79 -12.46
N TRP A 51 5.73 24.76 -11.61
CA TRP A 51 4.84 24.63 -10.46
C TRP A 51 5.27 25.52 -9.28
N ASP A 52 6.49 26.02 -9.29
CA ASP A 52 7.15 26.80 -8.24
C ASP A 52 7.25 28.30 -8.59
N GLU A 53 6.72 28.73 -9.72
CA GLU A 53 6.70 30.13 -10.16
C GLU A 53 5.29 30.73 -10.13
N PRO A 54 5.16 32.04 -9.87
CA PRO A 54 3.89 32.74 -9.98
C PRO A 54 3.36 32.66 -11.42
N VAL A 55 2.09 32.34 -11.55
CA VAL A 55 1.43 32.20 -12.88
C VAL A 55 0.80 33.50 -13.33
N ASP A 56 1.04 33.91 -14.60
CA ASP A 56 0.37 35.05 -15.24
C ASP A 56 -1.15 34.79 -15.33
N GLU A 57 -1.96 35.78 -14.96
CA GLU A 57 -3.42 35.69 -15.02
C GLU A 57 -3.96 35.29 -16.40
N LYS A 58 -3.24 35.61 -17.45
CA LYS A 58 -3.58 35.19 -18.82
C LYS A 58 -3.61 33.69 -19.02
N LEU A 59 -2.89 32.93 -18.20
CA LEU A 59 -2.83 31.46 -18.23
C LEU A 59 -3.92 30.80 -17.37
N TRP A 60 -4.64 31.55 -16.53
CA TRP A 60 -5.70 31.02 -15.68
C TRP A 60 -6.76 30.20 -16.43
N PRO A 61 -7.25 30.61 -17.61
CA PRO A 61 -8.21 29.78 -18.35
C PRO A 61 -7.65 28.40 -18.71
N GLN A 62 -6.37 28.30 -19.03
CA GLN A 62 -5.72 27.04 -19.36
C GLN A 62 -5.56 26.17 -18.10
N ILE A 63 -5.22 26.77 -16.94
CA ILE A 63 -5.13 26.09 -15.66
C ILE A 63 -6.49 25.55 -15.24
N VAL A 64 -7.54 26.37 -15.39
CA VAL A 64 -8.92 25.93 -15.08
C VAL A 64 -9.31 24.74 -15.95
N GLU A 65 -9.03 24.78 -17.25
CA GLU A 65 -9.30 23.65 -18.15
C GLU A 65 -8.53 22.40 -17.77
N TYR A 66 -7.28 22.55 -17.34
CA TYR A 66 -6.45 21.44 -16.83
C TYR A 66 -7.05 20.86 -15.54
N CYS A 67 -7.39 21.70 -14.56
CA CYS A 67 -8.01 21.26 -13.31
C CYS A 67 -9.35 20.55 -13.55
N VAL A 68 -10.19 21.06 -14.46
CA VAL A 68 -11.45 20.39 -14.83
C VAL A 68 -11.17 19.01 -15.42
N ASN A 69 -10.17 18.89 -16.29
CA ASN A 69 -9.79 17.60 -16.86
C ASN A 69 -9.33 16.61 -15.79
N ASP A 70 -8.57 17.04 -14.78
CA ASP A 70 -8.12 16.19 -13.68
C ASP A 70 -9.28 15.77 -12.77
N VAL A 71 -10.25 16.65 -12.52
CA VAL A 71 -11.46 16.31 -11.77
C VAL A 71 -12.27 15.24 -12.50
N VAL A 72 -12.54 15.42 -13.79
CA VAL A 72 -13.26 14.43 -14.62
C VAL A 72 -12.52 13.10 -14.68
N ALA A 73 -11.20 13.14 -14.78
CA ALA A 73 -10.38 11.94 -14.77
C ALA A 73 -10.43 11.23 -13.41
N THR A 74 -10.40 11.96 -12.30
CA THR A 74 -10.50 11.40 -10.95
C THR A 74 -11.85 10.74 -10.72
N GLU A 75 -12.95 11.36 -11.19
CA GLU A 75 -14.27 10.75 -11.17
C GLU A 75 -14.31 9.44 -11.95
N ALA A 76 -13.76 9.42 -13.17
CA ALA A 76 -13.70 8.22 -13.99
C ALA A 76 -12.90 7.10 -13.32
N VAL A 77 -11.79 7.42 -12.67
CA VAL A 77 -10.99 6.45 -11.88
C VAL A 77 -11.77 5.94 -10.68
N PHE A 78 -12.51 6.81 -9.99
CA PHE A 78 -13.37 6.40 -8.89
C PHE A 78 -14.44 5.39 -9.35
N LEU A 79 -15.10 5.65 -10.46
CA LEU A 79 -16.11 4.76 -11.04
C LEU A 79 -15.51 3.42 -11.47
N GLU A 80 -14.34 3.43 -12.09
CA GLU A 80 -13.61 2.21 -12.46
C GLU A 80 -13.17 1.40 -11.23
N ARG A 81 -12.82 2.08 -10.13
CA ARG A 81 -12.37 1.48 -8.87
C ARG A 81 -13.48 1.39 -7.81
N HIS A 82 -14.73 1.49 -8.22
CA HIS A 82 -15.86 1.50 -7.29
C HIS A 82 -15.90 0.24 -6.41
N ASN A 83 -15.56 -0.93 -6.93
CA ASN A 83 -15.51 -2.17 -6.16
C ASN A 83 -14.44 -2.12 -5.05
N ASP A 84 -13.28 -1.49 -5.30
CA ASP A 84 -12.25 -1.29 -4.29
C ASP A 84 -12.77 -0.36 -3.17
N PHE A 85 -13.54 0.66 -3.53
CA PHE A 85 -14.18 1.56 -2.57
C PHE A 85 -15.24 0.83 -1.72
N VAL A 86 -16.10 0.01 -2.34
CA VAL A 86 -17.09 -0.81 -1.61
C VAL A 86 -16.40 -1.76 -0.64
N ALA A 87 -15.32 -2.42 -1.05
CA ALA A 87 -14.53 -3.26 -0.14
C ALA A 87 -13.99 -2.46 1.05
N ARG A 88 -13.56 -1.22 0.82
CA ARG A 88 -13.10 -0.31 1.88
C ARG A 88 -14.25 0.11 2.81
N GLN A 89 -15.45 0.36 2.28
CA GLN A 89 -16.62 0.66 3.10
C GLN A 89 -17.00 -0.52 4.00
N ILE A 90 -16.97 -1.74 3.49
CA ILE A 90 -17.22 -2.95 4.28
C ILE A 90 -16.22 -3.05 5.44
N LEU A 91 -14.93 -2.81 5.18
CA LEU A 91 -13.92 -2.80 6.23
C LEU A 91 -14.17 -1.69 7.27
N SER A 92 -14.59 -0.51 6.81
CA SER A 92 -14.97 0.61 7.67
C SER A 92 -16.14 0.25 8.57
N ASP A 93 -17.19 -0.35 8.04
CA ASP A 93 -18.38 -0.76 8.78
C ASP A 93 -18.04 -1.81 9.85
N ILE A 94 -17.21 -2.80 9.51
CA ILE A 94 -16.82 -3.87 10.44
C ILE A 94 -15.89 -3.33 11.53
N SER A 95 -14.92 -2.49 11.16
CA SER A 95 -13.92 -1.96 12.09
C SER A 95 -14.45 -0.81 12.97
N GLY A 96 -15.49 -0.11 12.52
CA GLY A 96 -15.98 1.14 13.11
C GLY A 96 -15.00 2.31 12.94
N LEU A 97 -14.09 2.23 11.96
CA LEU A 97 -13.11 3.27 11.65
C LEU A 97 -13.47 3.97 10.34
N PRO A 98 -13.04 5.25 10.15
CA PRO A 98 -13.25 5.96 8.91
C PRO A 98 -12.72 5.20 7.68
N VAL A 99 -13.37 5.39 6.53
CA VAL A 99 -12.99 4.78 5.24
C VAL A 99 -11.56 5.13 4.80
N ASN A 100 -11.07 6.30 5.21
CA ASN A 100 -9.71 6.77 4.90
C ASN A 100 -8.62 6.21 5.83
N ASP A 101 -9.01 5.49 6.88
CA ASP A 101 -8.00 4.84 7.72
C ASP A 101 -7.28 3.72 6.93
N PRO A 102 -5.96 3.58 7.09
CA PRO A 102 -5.20 2.53 6.39
C PRO A 102 -5.76 1.13 6.62
N THR A 103 -5.71 0.28 5.62
CA THR A 103 -6.19 -1.12 5.72
C THR A 103 -5.61 -1.86 6.91
N GLN A 104 -4.32 -1.65 7.20
CA GLN A 104 -3.65 -2.26 8.36
C GLN A 104 -4.31 -1.86 9.68
N LYS A 105 -4.66 -0.58 9.84
CA LYS A 105 -5.33 -0.08 11.05
C LYS A 105 -6.73 -0.66 11.19
N GLN A 106 -7.48 -0.72 10.09
CA GLN A 106 -8.82 -1.32 10.08
C GLN A 106 -8.76 -2.81 10.39
N THR A 107 -7.87 -3.56 9.77
CA THR A 107 -7.65 -4.99 10.01
C THR A 107 -7.22 -5.26 11.46
N ALA A 108 -6.27 -4.48 11.97
CA ALA A 108 -5.87 -4.58 13.37
C ALA A 108 -7.05 -4.31 14.33
N ARG A 109 -7.89 -3.33 14.03
CA ARG A 109 -9.09 -3.06 14.83
C ARG A 109 -10.09 -4.22 14.79
N ILE A 110 -10.26 -4.86 13.65
CA ILE A 110 -11.17 -6.01 13.49
C ILE A 110 -10.66 -7.21 14.32
N ILE A 111 -9.35 -7.51 14.23
CA ILE A 111 -8.73 -8.67 14.88
C ILE A 111 -8.57 -8.43 16.39
N PHE A 112 -7.99 -7.31 16.79
CA PHE A 112 -7.57 -7.03 18.16
C PHE A 112 -8.54 -6.10 18.91
N LYS A 113 -9.61 -5.65 18.27
CA LYS A 113 -10.62 -4.73 18.85
C LYS A 113 -9.96 -3.45 19.37
N SER A 114 -10.09 -3.18 20.67
CA SER A 114 -9.52 -2.00 21.32
C SER A 114 -8.16 -2.26 21.99
N ASP A 115 -7.64 -3.45 21.91
CA ASP A 115 -6.31 -3.75 22.48
C ASP A 115 -5.23 -2.98 21.69
N ARG A 116 -4.48 -2.15 22.39
CA ARG A 116 -3.40 -1.34 21.81
C ARG A 116 -2.07 -2.08 21.76
N ASN A 117 -1.93 -3.16 22.51
CA ASN A 117 -0.70 -3.91 22.64
C ASN A 117 -0.96 -5.42 22.61
N PRO A 118 -1.63 -5.94 21.56
CA PRO A 118 -2.03 -7.34 21.50
C PRO A 118 -0.84 -8.29 21.59
N GLN A 119 0.33 -7.85 21.10
CA GLN A 119 1.58 -8.61 21.15
C GLN A 119 1.99 -9.02 22.57
N LYS A 120 1.51 -8.36 23.61
CA LYS A 120 1.81 -8.71 25.00
C LYS A 120 1.12 -9.99 25.47
N SER A 121 0.04 -10.37 24.80
CA SER A 121 -0.70 -11.61 25.09
C SER A 121 -0.29 -12.79 24.20
N PHE A 122 0.58 -12.56 23.21
CA PHE A 122 1.05 -13.62 22.34
C PHE A 122 2.09 -14.49 23.04
N VAL A 123 1.94 -15.80 22.88
CA VAL A 123 2.94 -16.77 23.29
C VAL A 123 3.76 -17.11 22.03
N TYR A 124 5.00 -16.69 22.03
CA TYR A 124 5.90 -16.93 20.91
C TYR A 124 6.64 -18.24 21.10
N THR A 125 6.67 -19.08 20.08
CA THR A 125 7.50 -20.28 20.05
C THR A 125 8.97 -19.89 19.90
N SER A 126 9.84 -20.48 20.71
CA SER A 126 11.28 -20.33 20.54
C SER A 126 11.74 -21.14 19.32
N LEU A 127 12.22 -20.47 18.30
CA LEU A 127 12.77 -21.15 17.10
C LEU A 127 13.99 -22.01 17.45
N SER A 128 14.72 -21.67 18.51
CA SER A 128 15.87 -22.47 19.00
C SER A 128 15.43 -23.84 19.54
N ASP A 129 14.22 -23.93 20.10
CA ASP A 129 13.68 -25.18 20.64
C ASP A 129 13.12 -26.07 19.52
N GLU A 130 12.48 -25.47 18.53
CA GLU A 130 11.89 -26.17 17.37
C GLU A 130 12.94 -26.58 16.32
N PHE A 131 13.98 -25.75 16.15
CA PHE A 131 15.03 -25.96 15.15
C PHE A 131 16.42 -25.97 15.80
N PRO A 132 16.89 -27.15 16.27
CA PRO A 132 18.22 -27.25 16.85
C PRO A 132 19.32 -26.74 15.93
N GLY A 133 20.11 -25.77 16.41
CA GLY A 133 21.13 -25.08 15.62
C GLY A 133 20.68 -23.72 15.05
N TYR A 134 19.44 -23.29 15.35
CA TYR A 134 19.02 -21.91 15.10
C TYR A 134 19.57 -20.99 16.21
N THR A 135 20.14 -19.85 15.80
CA THR A 135 20.53 -18.75 16.69
C THR A 135 20.09 -17.41 16.12
N PHE A 136 19.81 -16.46 17.02
CA PHE A 136 19.49 -15.08 16.63
C PHE A 136 20.46 -14.14 17.33
N GLU A 137 21.36 -13.52 16.57
CA GLU A 137 22.42 -12.67 17.09
C GLU A 137 22.50 -11.37 16.30
N SER A 138 22.59 -10.25 17.04
CA SER A 138 22.73 -8.92 16.45
C SER A 138 21.64 -8.58 15.40
N GLY A 139 20.41 -9.05 15.60
CA GLY A 139 19.30 -8.79 14.68
C GLY A 139 19.27 -9.67 13.44
N LYS A 140 20.10 -10.72 13.39
CA LYS A 140 20.17 -11.64 12.25
C LYS A 140 19.94 -13.09 12.71
N SER A 141 19.26 -13.84 11.86
CA SER A 141 19.02 -15.26 12.05
C SER A 141 20.16 -16.08 11.47
N TYR A 142 20.59 -17.13 12.18
CA TYR A 142 21.54 -18.12 11.70
C TYR A 142 20.97 -19.51 11.91
N TYR A 143 21.24 -20.41 10.99
CA TYR A 143 20.92 -21.81 11.09
C TYR A 143 22.16 -22.66 10.83
N LYS A 144 22.58 -23.42 11.84
CA LYS A 144 23.82 -24.23 11.79
C LYS A 144 25.06 -23.41 11.39
N GLY A 145 25.13 -22.15 11.86
CA GLY A 145 26.23 -21.24 11.61
C GLY A 145 26.16 -20.48 10.29
N GLU A 146 25.20 -20.76 9.43
CA GLU A 146 24.99 -20.06 8.17
C GLU A 146 23.86 -19.04 8.28
N ASN A 147 24.06 -17.84 7.72
CA ASN A 147 23.00 -16.85 7.59
C ASN A 147 22.24 -17.15 6.29
N PRO A 148 20.93 -17.52 6.35
CA PRO A 148 20.14 -17.84 5.16
C PRO A 148 19.92 -16.62 4.23
N GLY A 149 20.36 -15.42 4.65
CA GLY A 149 20.18 -14.19 3.89
C GLY A 149 18.78 -13.61 3.98
N GLU A 150 18.57 -12.46 3.37
CA GLU A 150 17.27 -11.76 3.34
C GLU A 150 16.38 -12.22 2.18
N GLY A 151 16.84 -13.14 1.36
CA GLY A 151 16.11 -13.69 0.22
C GLY A 151 16.20 -15.20 0.15
N GLY A 152 15.29 -15.82 -0.59
CA GLY A 152 15.33 -17.26 -0.85
C GLY A 152 16.57 -17.65 -1.69
N TYR A 153 17.03 -18.88 -1.51
CA TYR A 153 18.04 -19.45 -2.38
C TYR A 153 17.48 -19.55 -3.81
N VAL A 154 18.23 -19.03 -4.78
CA VAL A 154 17.86 -19.10 -6.18
C VAL A 154 18.85 -20.03 -6.89
N TYR A 155 18.34 -21.15 -7.39
CA TYR A 155 19.09 -22.03 -8.29
C TYR A 155 18.64 -21.75 -9.72
N ALA A 156 19.57 -21.55 -10.62
CA ALA A 156 19.29 -21.37 -12.04
C ALA A 156 20.40 -21.99 -12.91
N GLU A 157 20.01 -22.77 -13.87
CA GLU A 157 20.89 -23.20 -14.97
C GLU A 157 20.55 -22.35 -16.20
N PRO A 158 21.49 -21.52 -16.70
CA PRO A 158 21.25 -20.74 -17.90
C PRO A 158 21.03 -21.64 -19.13
N GLY A 159 19.93 -21.40 -19.85
CA GLY A 159 19.63 -22.22 -21.04
C GLY A 159 18.29 -21.80 -21.65
N ILE A 160 17.97 -22.42 -22.78
CA ILE A 160 16.64 -22.33 -23.40
C ILE A 160 15.96 -23.67 -23.17
N TYR A 161 14.81 -23.60 -22.53
CA TYR A 161 14.01 -24.77 -22.14
C TYR A 161 12.65 -24.70 -22.82
N GLU A 162 12.18 -25.82 -23.34
CA GLU A 162 10.82 -25.95 -23.93
C GLU A 162 9.91 -26.73 -22.99
N ASN A 163 8.62 -26.43 -23.05
CA ASN A 163 7.57 -27.12 -22.26
C ASN A 163 7.81 -27.10 -20.75
N VAL A 164 8.27 -25.98 -20.21
CA VAL A 164 8.57 -25.81 -18.79
C VAL A 164 7.29 -25.58 -17.98
N PRO A 165 6.93 -26.46 -17.02
CA PRO A 165 5.86 -26.18 -16.09
C PRO A 165 6.34 -25.13 -15.07
N VAL A 166 5.49 -24.15 -14.77
CA VAL A 166 5.74 -23.17 -13.71
C VAL A 166 4.87 -23.53 -12.51
N LEU A 167 5.51 -23.78 -11.37
CA LEU A 167 4.84 -24.07 -10.11
C LEU A 167 5.15 -22.98 -9.11
N ASP A 168 4.14 -22.50 -8.41
CA ASP A 168 4.28 -21.54 -7.33
C ASP A 168 3.50 -21.99 -6.10
N ILE A 169 4.06 -21.73 -4.91
CA ILE A 169 3.37 -22.04 -3.64
C ILE A 169 2.57 -20.80 -3.24
N ALA A 170 1.24 -20.90 -3.32
CA ALA A 170 0.36 -19.82 -2.93
C ALA A 170 0.62 -19.36 -1.49
N SER A 171 0.93 -18.07 -1.33
CA SER A 171 1.21 -17.48 -0.02
C SER A 171 2.22 -18.28 0.81
N MET A 172 3.37 -18.61 0.24
CA MET A 172 4.36 -19.52 0.83
C MET A 172 4.66 -19.21 2.32
N HIS A 173 4.93 -17.95 2.67
CA HIS A 173 5.24 -17.59 4.05
C HIS A 173 4.06 -17.84 5.01
N PRO A 174 2.83 -17.32 4.79
CA PRO A 174 1.69 -17.63 5.63
C PRO A 174 1.39 -19.13 5.70
N SER A 175 1.44 -19.82 4.56
CA SER A 175 1.19 -21.27 4.51
C SER A 175 2.22 -22.07 5.30
N SER A 176 3.49 -21.69 5.26
CA SER A 176 4.57 -22.31 6.05
C SER A 176 4.41 -22.05 7.55
N ILE A 177 4.03 -20.82 7.94
CA ILE A 177 3.76 -20.46 9.34
C ILE A 177 2.65 -21.35 9.89
N VAL A 178 1.54 -21.49 9.17
CA VAL A 178 0.42 -22.35 9.59
C VAL A 178 0.81 -23.82 9.63
N ALA A 179 1.48 -24.32 8.57
CA ALA A 179 1.85 -25.74 8.48
C ALA A 179 2.87 -26.16 9.56
N LEU A 180 3.77 -25.26 9.94
CA LEU A 180 4.81 -25.50 10.93
C LEU A 180 4.43 -25.01 12.34
N ASN A 181 3.24 -24.42 12.48
CA ASN A 181 2.75 -23.84 13.74
C ASN A 181 3.75 -22.85 14.38
N LEU A 182 4.31 -21.95 13.55
CA LEU A 182 5.29 -20.95 13.97
C LEU A 182 4.56 -19.69 14.47
N PHE A 183 4.12 -19.67 15.71
CA PHE A 183 3.43 -18.53 16.34
C PHE A 183 4.13 -18.11 17.62
#